data_6a417159075461390eda72176ed28a7a
#
_entry.id   6a417159075461390eda72176ed28a7a
#
_cell.length_a   1.000
_cell.length_b   1.000
_cell.length_c   1.000
_cell.angle_alpha   90.00
_cell.angle_beta   90.00
_cell.angle_gamma   90.00
#
_symmetry.space_group_name_H-M   'P 1'
#
loop_
_entity.id
_entity.type
_entity.pdbx_description
1 polymer ?
#
loop_
_entity_poly.entity_id
_entity_poly.type
_entity_poly.pdbx_seq_one_letter_code
_entity_poly.pdbx_strand_id
1 'polypeptide(L)'
;MSNILINPTSGSMGVEIHNVDLSNELSDSLFSEIRETFIEHGLIFFRDQELTPDDHLSFAKRWGEININRFFAKVEGYDQIAEVRKDPDQKINIGGAWHTDHSYDQIPAMGSILLAKETPKIGGDTLFANMYKAYETLSNGMKKTLETMKACHSSRHVFGAHTGYAEASSQRISNPELATQDAIHPVIITHPESKRKALYINPEFTVNFEGWTLEESKPLLDYLTEHTTQQENTTRFQWEPGSIAFWDNRCTWHFALNDYPGETRLMHRITVEGSALS
;
A
#
# COMPACT_ATOMS: atom_id res chain seq x y z
N MET A 1 9.13 -25.22 -17.19
CA MET A 1 9.09 -23.77 -17.37
C MET A 1 7.69 -23.37 -16.99
N SER A 2 7.55 -22.43 -16.08
CA SER A 2 6.24 -21.86 -15.74
C SER A 2 5.71 -21.16 -17.01
N ASN A 3 4.42 -21.18 -17.21
CA ASN A 3 3.77 -20.62 -18.40
C ASN A 3 3.02 -19.34 -18.03
N ILE A 4 3.59 -18.55 -17.07
CA ILE A 4 2.98 -17.27 -16.72
C ILE A 4 3.19 -16.25 -17.85
N LEU A 5 2.20 -15.40 -18.04
CA LEU A 5 2.25 -14.27 -18.94
C LEU A 5 2.24 -13.00 -18.10
N ILE A 6 3.21 -12.12 -18.31
CA ILE A 6 3.37 -10.87 -17.56
C ILE A 6 3.11 -9.70 -18.50
N ASN A 7 2.08 -8.92 -18.25
CA ASN A 7 1.66 -7.77 -19.04
C ASN A 7 1.83 -6.48 -18.23
N PRO A 8 2.63 -5.50 -18.70
CA PRO A 8 2.66 -4.18 -18.07
C PRO A 8 1.28 -3.50 -18.10
N THR A 9 0.87 -2.91 -16.98
CA THR A 9 -0.42 -2.20 -16.87
C THR A 9 -0.31 -0.73 -17.27
N SER A 10 0.90 -0.16 -17.17
CA SER A 10 1.18 1.22 -17.57
C SER A 10 2.68 1.42 -17.84
N GLY A 11 3.05 2.61 -18.31
CA GLY A 11 4.45 3.03 -18.46
C GLY A 11 5.14 3.44 -17.16
N SER A 12 4.41 3.44 -16.02
CA SER A 12 4.95 3.85 -14.72
C SER A 12 5.37 2.66 -13.88
N MET A 13 4.42 1.80 -13.54
CA MET A 13 4.62 0.63 -12.68
C MET A 13 3.45 -0.33 -12.79
N GLY A 14 3.68 -1.54 -12.27
CA GLY A 14 2.67 -2.58 -12.16
C GLY A 14 2.59 -3.46 -13.38
N VAL A 15 2.40 -4.74 -13.11
CA VAL A 15 2.20 -5.77 -14.14
C VAL A 15 1.05 -6.68 -13.72
N GLU A 16 0.30 -7.16 -14.72
CA GLU A 16 -0.73 -8.17 -14.53
C GLU A 16 -0.16 -9.54 -14.88
N ILE A 17 -0.26 -10.47 -13.93
CA ILE A 17 0.25 -11.85 -14.07
C ILE A 17 -0.92 -12.76 -14.41
N HIS A 18 -0.85 -13.43 -15.56
CA HIS A 18 -1.86 -14.34 -16.05
C HIS A 18 -1.41 -15.79 -15.97
N ASN A 19 -2.35 -16.72 -16.16
CA ASN A 19 -2.15 -18.17 -16.15
C ASN A 19 -1.67 -18.69 -14.78
N VAL A 20 -2.10 -18.03 -13.70
CA VAL A 20 -1.84 -18.44 -12.33
C VAL A 20 -3.17 -18.52 -11.60
N ASP A 21 -3.40 -19.62 -10.91
CA ASP A 21 -4.50 -19.81 -9.98
C ASP A 21 -3.91 -19.92 -8.57
N LEU A 22 -4.15 -18.89 -7.77
CA LEU A 22 -3.63 -18.76 -6.40
C LEU A 22 -4.40 -19.60 -5.37
N SER A 23 -5.50 -20.27 -5.75
CA SER A 23 -6.20 -21.24 -4.93
C SER A 23 -5.46 -22.58 -4.87
N ASN A 24 -4.54 -22.82 -5.80
CA ASN A 24 -3.72 -24.01 -5.84
C ASN A 24 -2.35 -23.79 -5.18
N GLU A 25 -1.73 -24.88 -4.73
CA GLU A 25 -0.36 -24.85 -4.23
C GLU A 25 0.60 -24.46 -5.36
N LEU A 26 1.31 -23.36 -5.19
CA LEU A 26 2.32 -22.91 -6.14
C LEU A 26 3.63 -23.68 -5.96
N SER A 27 4.18 -24.21 -7.03
CA SER A 27 5.54 -24.76 -7.00
C SER A 27 6.56 -23.68 -6.61
N ASP A 28 7.69 -24.09 -6.02
CA ASP A 28 8.73 -23.13 -5.63
C ASP A 28 9.30 -22.35 -6.83
N SER A 29 9.38 -22.98 -8.00
CA SER A 29 9.84 -22.28 -9.22
C SER A 29 8.86 -21.23 -9.68
N LEU A 30 7.54 -21.50 -9.65
CA LEU A 30 6.50 -20.55 -10.01
C LEU A 30 6.45 -19.39 -9.00
N PHE A 31 6.53 -19.72 -7.72
CA PHE A 31 6.58 -18.70 -6.67
C PHE A 31 7.82 -17.80 -6.79
N SER A 32 9.00 -18.36 -7.13
CA SER A 32 10.21 -17.58 -7.34
C SER A 32 10.04 -16.59 -8.49
N GLU A 33 9.43 -17.00 -9.60
CA GLU A 33 9.17 -16.13 -10.75
C GLU A 33 8.19 -15.00 -10.41
N ILE A 34 7.12 -15.29 -9.66
CA ILE A 34 6.19 -14.27 -9.16
C ILE A 34 6.92 -13.29 -8.21
N ARG A 35 7.78 -13.82 -7.32
CA ARG A 35 8.55 -13.00 -6.39
C ARG A 35 9.55 -12.09 -7.11
N GLU A 36 10.28 -12.60 -8.09
CA GLU A 36 11.20 -11.80 -8.91
C GLU A 36 10.45 -10.67 -9.63
N THR A 37 9.30 -11.00 -10.20
CA THR A 37 8.40 -10.02 -10.85
C THR A 37 7.95 -8.93 -9.85
N PHE A 38 7.57 -9.32 -8.64
CA PHE A 38 7.17 -8.36 -7.59
C PHE A 38 8.33 -7.43 -7.19
N ILE A 39 9.55 -7.97 -7.00
CA ILE A 39 10.73 -7.18 -6.63
C ILE A 39 11.11 -6.20 -7.76
N GLU A 40 10.98 -6.61 -9.01
CA GLU A 40 11.30 -5.77 -10.16
C GLU A 40 10.30 -4.62 -10.32
N HIS A 41 8.99 -4.93 -10.22
CA HIS A 41 7.92 -4.00 -10.56
C HIS A 41 7.30 -3.27 -9.35
N GLY A 42 7.47 -3.79 -8.12
CA GLY A 42 6.91 -3.24 -6.88
C GLY A 42 5.38 -3.31 -6.77
N LEU A 43 4.69 -3.79 -7.81
CA LEU A 43 3.23 -3.89 -7.89
C LEU A 43 2.85 -4.97 -8.90
N ILE A 44 2.12 -5.98 -8.44
CA ILE A 44 1.60 -7.06 -9.29
C ILE A 44 0.09 -7.22 -9.10
N PHE A 45 -0.57 -7.61 -10.18
CA PHE A 45 -2.01 -7.85 -10.19
C PHE A 45 -2.32 -9.25 -10.70
N PHE A 46 -3.44 -9.79 -10.22
CA PHE A 46 -4.03 -11.03 -10.71
C PHE A 46 -5.52 -10.79 -10.96
N ARG A 47 -6.09 -11.47 -11.95
CA ARG A 47 -7.51 -11.46 -12.27
C ARG A 47 -8.13 -12.84 -12.01
N ASP A 48 -9.45 -12.85 -11.91
CA ASP A 48 -10.27 -14.08 -11.86
C ASP A 48 -9.84 -15.07 -10.75
N GLN A 49 -9.48 -14.54 -9.58
CA GLN A 49 -9.03 -15.35 -8.44
C GLN A 49 -10.20 -15.65 -7.51
N GLU A 50 -10.61 -16.91 -7.44
CA GLU A 50 -11.66 -17.39 -6.53
C GLU A 50 -11.02 -17.98 -5.27
N LEU A 51 -10.54 -17.11 -4.35
CA LEU A 51 -9.87 -17.53 -3.14
C LEU A 51 -10.81 -17.63 -1.95
N THR A 52 -10.69 -18.75 -1.21
CA THR A 52 -11.13 -18.82 0.17
C THR A 52 -10.20 -18.01 1.08
N PRO A 53 -10.60 -17.68 2.32
CA PRO A 53 -9.69 -17.05 3.28
C PRO A 53 -8.42 -17.86 3.53
N ASP A 54 -8.51 -19.21 3.53
CA ASP A 54 -7.36 -20.11 3.73
C ASP A 54 -6.40 -20.05 2.54
N ASP A 55 -6.90 -20.00 1.30
CA ASP A 55 -6.07 -19.85 0.09
C ASP A 55 -5.32 -18.52 0.12
N HIS A 56 -6.05 -17.43 0.46
CA HIS A 56 -5.45 -16.09 0.57
C HIS A 56 -4.34 -16.06 1.63
N LEU A 57 -4.56 -16.67 2.79
CA LEU A 57 -3.53 -16.82 3.83
C LEU A 57 -2.36 -17.71 3.38
N SER A 58 -2.64 -18.79 2.68
CA SER A 58 -1.60 -19.71 2.18
C SER A 58 -0.67 -19.02 1.20
N PHE A 59 -1.22 -18.23 0.28
CA PHE A 59 -0.42 -17.40 -0.62
C PHE A 59 0.40 -16.35 0.15
N ALA A 60 -0.24 -15.62 1.08
CA ALA A 60 0.44 -14.58 1.84
C ALA A 60 1.59 -15.11 2.71
N LYS A 61 1.44 -16.27 3.34
CA LYS A 61 2.47 -16.92 4.18
C LYS A 61 3.74 -17.30 3.40
N ARG A 62 3.65 -17.46 2.07
CA ARG A 62 4.84 -17.70 1.23
C ARG A 62 5.77 -16.48 1.19
N TRP A 63 5.26 -15.29 1.49
CA TRP A 63 6.00 -14.02 1.45
C TRP A 63 6.67 -13.68 2.77
N GLY A 64 6.13 -14.14 3.89
CA GLY A 64 6.67 -13.89 5.23
C GLY A 64 5.61 -14.00 6.33
N GLU A 65 5.96 -13.49 7.49
CA GLU A 65 5.04 -13.40 8.62
C GLU A 65 3.91 -12.41 8.34
N ILE A 66 2.73 -12.70 8.89
CA ILE A 66 1.54 -11.87 8.66
C ILE A 66 1.40 -10.84 9.79
N ASN A 67 1.30 -9.57 9.42
CA ASN A 67 0.94 -8.49 10.33
C ASN A 67 -0.56 -8.53 10.65
N ILE A 68 -0.91 -8.59 11.93
CA ILE A 68 -2.29 -8.47 12.38
C ILE A 68 -2.63 -6.99 12.52
N ASN A 69 -3.50 -6.49 11.66
CA ASN A 69 -3.87 -5.08 11.65
C ASN A 69 -4.54 -4.67 12.98
N ARG A 70 -4.10 -3.56 13.55
CA ARG A 70 -4.55 -3.04 14.85
C ARG A 70 -5.88 -2.28 14.78
N PHE A 71 -6.20 -1.73 13.61
CA PHE A 71 -7.24 -0.72 13.47
C PHE A 71 -8.47 -1.19 12.70
N PHE A 72 -8.32 -2.16 11.80
CA PHE A 72 -9.42 -2.58 10.94
C PHE A 72 -10.20 -3.76 11.50
N ALA A 73 -11.48 -3.81 11.15
CA ALA A 73 -12.30 -4.99 11.36
C ALA A 73 -11.65 -6.21 10.69
N LYS A 74 -11.89 -7.37 11.26
CA LYS A 74 -11.33 -8.65 10.79
C LYS A 74 -12.41 -9.49 10.13
N VAL A 75 -12.04 -10.30 9.17
CA VAL A 75 -12.91 -11.34 8.63
C VAL A 75 -13.22 -12.34 9.73
N GLU A 76 -14.48 -12.74 9.88
CA GLU A 76 -14.91 -13.67 10.92
C GLU A 76 -14.13 -14.99 10.83
N GLY A 77 -13.51 -15.37 11.96
CA GLY A 77 -12.65 -16.56 12.05
C GLY A 77 -11.21 -16.38 11.55
N TYR A 78 -10.84 -15.18 11.06
CA TYR A 78 -9.53 -14.94 10.45
C TYR A 78 -8.91 -13.62 10.92
N ASP A 79 -8.25 -13.63 12.06
CA ASP A 79 -7.61 -12.44 12.63
C ASP A 79 -6.55 -11.77 11.73
N GLN A 80 -5.95 -12.53 10.83
CA GLN A 80 -4.91 -12.08 9.90
C GLN A 80 -5.45 -11.40 8.64
N ILE A 81 -6.78 -11.44 8.42
CA ILE A 81 -7.42 -10.83 7.26
C ILE A 81 -8.22 -9.61 7.72
N ALA A 82 -7.76 -8.44 7.34
CA ALA A 82 -8.48 -7.20 7.59
C ALA A 82 -9.59 -7.00 6.55
N GLU A 83 -10.77 -6.58 6.99
CA GLU A 83 -11.86 -6.18 6.13
C GLU A 83 -11.77 -4.68 5.81
N VAL A 84 -11.60 -4.35 4.53
CA VAL A 84 -11.64 -2.97 4.02
C VAL A 84 -12.94 -2.81 3.25
N ARG A 85 -13.93 -2.21 3.93
CA ARG A 85 -15.30 -2.15 3.41
C ARG A 85 -15.85 -0.72 3.45
N LYS A 86 -16.64 -0.35 2.47
CA LYS A 86 -17.52 0.82 2.46
C LYS A 86 -18.93 0.38 2.09
N ASP A 87 -19.93 0.74 2.91
CA ASP A 87 -21.34 0.50 2.64
C ASP A 87 -22.00 1.66 1.90
N PRO A 88 -23.16 1.45 1.28
CA PRO A 88 -23.83 2.44 0.42
C PRO A 88 -24.16 3.77 1.13
N ASP A 89 -24.46 3.74 2.43
CA ASP A 89 -24.78 4.92 3.23
C ASP A 89 -23.57 5.72 3.72
N GLN A 90 -22.36 5.16 3.56
CA GLN A 90 -21.12 5.80 4.00
C GLN A 90 -20.58 6.78 2.96
N LYS A 91 -20.17 7.96 3.43
CA LYS A 91 -19.65 9.03 2.59
C LYS A 91 -18.13 8.97 2.39
N ILE A 92 -17.42 8.36 3.34
CA ILE A 92 -15.94 8.28 3.36
C ILE A 92 -15.53 6.83 3.19
N ASN A 93 -14.54 6.58 2.34
CA ASN A 93 -13.88 5.28 2.20
C ASN A 93 -12.59 5.24 3.04
N ILE A 94 -12.05 4.05 3.21
CA ILE A 94 -10.73 3.82 3.80
C ILE A 94 -9.67 3.99 2.71
N GLY A 95 -8.57 4.70 3.03
CA GLY A 95 -7.45 4.90 2.10
C GLY A 95 -7.69 5.97 1.02
N GLY A 96 -8.58 6.93 1.29
CA GLY A 96 -8.92 8.03 0.38
C GLY A 96 -7.90 9.19 0.37
N ALA A 97 -6.65 8.95 0.72
CA ALA A 97 -5.51 9.85 0.58
C ALA A 97 -4.30 9.09 0.07
N TRP A 98 -3.30 9.77 -0.51
CA TRP A 98 -2.05 9.14 -0.92
C TRP A 98 -1.23 8.70 0.29
N HIS A 99 -0.93 7.40 0.38
CA HIS A 99 -0.15 6.84 1.48
C HIS A 99 0.60 5.57 1.09
N THR A 100 1.55 5.19 1.93
CA THR A 100 2.03 3.82 2.05
C THR A 100 1.65 3.27 3.41
N ASP A 101 1.32 1.98 3.47
CA ASP A 101 0.89 1.34 4.72
C ASP A 101 2.06 1.24 5.72
N HIS A 102 1.74 1.37 7.01
CA HIS A 102 2.63 1.06 8.13
C HIS A 102 3.94 1.86 8.22
N SER A 103 4.07 3.00 7.51
CA SER A 103 5.28 3.84 7.61
C SER A 103 5.48 4.44 9.01
N TYR A 104 4.46 4.43 9.86
CA TYR A 104 4.52 4.84 11.25
C TYR A 104 5.11 3.77 12.21
N ASP A 105 5.35 2.56 11.74
CA ASP A 105 6.01 1.49 12.50
C ASP A 105 7.53 1.57 12.37
N GLN A 106 8.27 1.22 13.43
CA GLN A 106 9.73 1.19 13.41
C GLN A 106 10.28 0.19 12.37
N ILE A 107 9.54 -0.88 12.14
CA ILE A 107 9.76 -1.83 11.05
C ILE A 107 8.49 -1.81 10.21
N PRO A 108 8.47 -1.07 9.10
CA PRO A 108 7.30 -1.01 8.23
C PRO A 108 7.00 -2.35 7.57
N ALA A 109 5.71 -2.60 7.33
CA ALA A 109 5.29 -3.79 6.60
C ALA A 109 5.87 -3.81 5.17
N MET A 110 6.27 -5.00 4.70
CA MET A 110 6.82 -5.19 3.35
C MET A 110 5.80 -4.86 2.28
N GLY A 111 4.59 -5.39 2.39
CA GLY A 111 3.57 -5.20 1.37
C GLY A 111 2.18 -5.61 1.82
N SER A 112 1.20 -5.23 1.02
CA SER A 112 -0.21 -5.54 1.26
C SER A 112 -0.83 -6.25 0.06
N ILE A 113 -1.52 -7.37 0.34
CA ILE A 113 -2.24 -8.20 -0.63
C ILE A 113 -3.73 -7.91 -0.45
N LEU A 114 -4.35 -7.29 -1.44
CA LEU A 114 -5.75 -6.87 -1.41
C LEU A 114 -6.55 -7.67 -2.42
N LEU A 115 -7.51 -8.46 -1.94
CA LEU A 115 -8.44 -9.27 -2.74
C LEU A 115 -9.81 -8.57 -2.80
N ALA A 116 -10.33 -8.33 -4.00
CA ALA A 116 -11.67 -7.80 -4.21
C ALA A 116 -12.73 -8.90 -4.05
N LYS A 117 -13.63 -8.72 -3.08
CA LYS A 117 -14.79 -9.60 -2.83
C LYS A 117 -16.06 -9.04 -3.45
N GLU A 118 -16.28 -7.71 -3.30
CA GLU A 118 -17.40 -6.99 -3.90
C GLU A 118 -16.90 -5.62 -4.40
N THR A 119 -17.24 -5.26 -5.62
CA THR A 119 -16.84 -4.01 -6.24
C THR A 119 -18.07 -3.23 -6.71
N PRO A 120 -18.04 -1.88 -6.68
CA PRO A 120 -19.05 -1.09 -7.33
C PRO A 120 -19.05 -1.36 -8.84
N LYS A 121 -20.18 -1.11 -9.50
CA LYS A 121 -20.30 -1.27 -10.97
C LYS A 121 -19.40 -0.31 -11.73
N ILE A 122 -19.19 0.89 -11.19
CA ILE A 122 -18.37 1.95 -11.77
C ILE A 122 -17.64 2.65 -10.63
N GLY A 123 -16.36 2.95 -10.82
CA GLY A 123 -15.55 3.63 -9.81
C GLY A 123 -14.96 2.69 -8.76
N GLY A 124 -14.47 3.24 -7.66
CA GLY A 124 -13.81 2.50 -6.59
C GLY A 124 -12.42 1.96 -6.97
N ASP A 125 -11.82 2.49 -8.03
CA ASP A 125 -10.47 2.13 -8.47
C ASP A 125 -9.41 2.53 -7.45
N THR A 126 -8.21 1.98 -7.59
CA THR A 126 -7.06 2.40 -6.81
C THR A 126 -5.98 2.98 -7.73
N LEU A 127 -5.47 4.15 -7.34
CA LEU A 127 -4.29 4.74 -7.94
C LEU A 127 -3.06 4.28 -7.18
N PHE A 128 -1.97 4.03 -7.90
CA PHE A 128 -0.66 3.70 -7.35
C PHE A 128 0.38 4.67 -7.89
N ALA A 129 1.36 5.07 -7.05
CA ALA A 129 2.45 5.94 -7.45
C ALA A 129 3.80 5.27 -7.20
N ASN A 130 4.72 5.44 -8.16
CA ASN A 130 6.03 4.79 -8.20
C ASN A 130 7.09 5.61 -7.47
N MET A 131 7.50 5.17 -6.30
CA MET A 131 8.49 5.86 -5.47
C MET A 131 9.93 5.75 -6.01
N TYR A 132 10.24 4.71 -6.80
CA TYR A 132 11.51 4.65 -7.52
C TYR A 132 11.58 5.76 -8.56
N LYS A 133 10.54 5.89 -9.39
CA LYS A 133 10.48 6.92 -10.44
C LYS A 133 10.41 8.32 -9.82
N ALA A 134 9.68 8.48 -8.72
CA ALA A 134 9.65 9.74 -7.97
C ALA A 134 11.06 10.18 -7.56
N TYR A 135 11.89 9.26 -7.03
CA TYR A 135 13.28 9.55 -6.74
C TYR A 135 14.11 9.78 -8.01
N GLU A 136 13.99 8.92 -9.01
CA GLU A 136 14.81 8.95 -10.25
C GLU A 136 14.67 10.27 -11.01
N THR A 137 13.49 10.89 -10.99
CA THR A 137 13.17 12.13 -11.71
C THR A 137 13.49 13.42 -10.94
N LEU A 138 13.87 13.33 -9.65
CA LEU A 138 14.37 14.48 -8.90
C LEU A 138 15.71 15.00 -9.47
N SER A 139 15.95 16.30 -9.34
CA SER A 139 17.24 16.89 -9.68
C SER A 139 18.37 16.33 -8.79
N ASN A 140 19.60 16.35 -9.30
CA ASN A 140 20.76 15.88 -8.53
C ASN A 140 20.97 16.65 -7.21
N GLY A 141 20.64 17.94 -7.18
CA GLY A 141 20.69 18.76 -5.95
C GLY A 141 19.68 18.27 -4.94
N MET A 142 18.43 18.03 -5.35
CA MET A 142 17.38 17.51 -4.48
C MET A 142 17.72 16.11 -3.94
N LYS A 143 18.18 15.20 -4.80
CA LYS A 143 18.62 13.86 -4.38
C LYS A 143 19.67 13.92 -3.28
N LYS A 144 20.74 14.73 -3.48
CA LYS A 144 21.81 14.89 -2.49
C LYS A 144 21.32 15.45 -1.15
N THR A 145 20.35 16.37 -1.17
CA THR A 145 19.76 16.92 0.04
C THR A 145 18.93 15.88 0.77
N LEU A 146 17.99 15.23 0.06
CA LEU A 146 17.06 14.27 0.66
C LEU A 146 17.75 12.99 1.18
N GLU A 147 18.85 12.57 0.56
CA GLU A 147 19.63 11.40 1.00
C GLU A 147 20.27 11.58 2.39
N THR A 148 20.38 12.81 2.88
CA THR A 148 20.89 13.09 4.23
C THR A 148 19.79 13.32 5.26
N MET A 149 18.54 13.33 4.84
CA MET A 149 17.40 13.69 5.69
C MET A 149 16.67 12.45 6.19
N LYS A 150 16.01 12.62 7.33
CA LYS A 150 15.02 11.68 7.87
C LYS A 150 13.70 12.37 8.07
N ALA A 151 12.61 11.61 8.06
CA ALA A 151 11.26 12.11 8.29
C ALA A 151 10.58 11.36 9.44
N CYS A 152 9.76 12.09 10.20
CA CYS A 152 8.95 11.57 11.27
C CYS A 152 7.59 11.13 10.71
N HIS A 153 7.19 9.90 10.97
CA HIS A 153 5.92 9.33 10.59
C HIS A 153 5.10 9.01 11.85
N SER A 154 3.78 9.23 11.80
CA SER A 154 2.92 9.00 12.96
C SER A 154 1.56 8.42 12.54
N SER A 155 1.05 7.51 13.38
CA SER A 155 -0.32 6.98 13.27
C SER A 155 -1.36 7.86 13.98
N ARG A 156 -0.92 8.73 14.89
CA ARG A 156 -1.75 9.43 15.88
C ARG A 156 -2.77 10.36 15.27
N HIS A 157 -2.37 11.12 14.24
CA HIS A 157 -3.24 12.13 13.61
C HIS A 157 -4.21 11.52 12.60
N VAL A 158 -4.00 10.25 12.22
CA VAL A 158 -4.89 9.52 11.30
C VAL A 158 -5.86 8.63 12.09
N PHE A 159 -5.35 7.73 12.93
CA PHE A 159 -6.15 6.71 13.61
C PHE A 159 -6.50 7.07 15.08
N GLY A 160 -5.96 8.16 15.61
CA GLY A 160 -6.20 8.55 17.02
C GLY A 160 -7.64 8.93 17.31
N ALA A 161 -8.04 8.85 18.58
CA ALA A 161 -9.42 8.91 19.07
C ALA A 161 -10.21 10.20 18.75
N HIS A 162 -9.54 11.28 18.34
CA HIS A 162 -10.17 12.58 18.05
C HIS A 162 -9.91 13.04 16.61
N THR A 163 -9.68 12.11 15.71
CA THR A 163 -9.49 12.42 14.29
C THR A 163 -10.83 12.33 13.56
N GLY A 164 -11.06 13.22 12.62
CA GLY A 164 -12.27 13.16 11.77
C GLY A 164 -12.41 11.84 11.01
N TYR A 165 -11.30 11.15 10.78
CA TYR A 165 -11.26 9.83 10.16
C TYR A 165 -11.80 8.74 11.10
N ALA A 166 -11.41 8.75 12.37
CA ALA A 166 -11.92 7.82 13.38
C ALA A 166 -13.43 8.04 13.64
N GLU A 167 -13.88 9.29 13.66
CA GLU A 167 -15.30 9.62 13.81
C GLU A 167 -16.15 9.18 12.62
N ALA A 168 -15.67 9.43 11.39
CA ALA A 168 -16.37 9.07 10.16
C ALA A 168 -16.35 7.56 9.86
N SER A 169 -15.38 6.84 10.43
CA SER A 169 -15.13 5.41 10.20
C SER A 169 -15.36 4.56 11.45
N SER A 170 -16.07 5.09 12.46
CA SER A 170 -16.21 4.51 13.81
C SER A 170 -16.75 3.08 13.88
N GLN A 171 -17.39 2.59 12.81
CA GLN A 171 -17.84 1.20 12.70
C GLN A 171 -16.80 0.25 12.09
N ARG A 172 -15.66 0.77 11.59
CA ARG A 172 -14.70 0.01 10.78
C ARG A 172 -13.25 0.18 11.21
N ILE A 173 -12.96 1.27 11.90
CA ILE A 173 -11.71 1.50 12.60
C ILE A 173 -12.01 1.34 14.08
N SER A 174 -11.34 0.37 14.68
CA SER A 174 -11.40 0.07 16.11
C SER A 174 -10.08 0.46 16.78
N ASN A 175 -10.09 0.48 18.11
CA ASN A 175 -8.89 0.64 18.94
C ASN A 175 -8.08 1.94 18.65
N PRO A 176 -8.71 3.12 18.58
CA PRO A 176 -7.99 4.36 18.32
C PRO A 176 -6.94 4.68 19.41
N GLU A 177 -7.08 4.10 20.61
CA GLU A 177 -6.10 4.18 21.70
C GLU A 177 -4.76 3.48 21.35
N LEU A 178 -4.77 2.55 20.39
CA LEU A 178 -3.58 1.89 19.90
C LEU A 178 -2.80 2.74 18.87
N ALA A 179 -3.33 3.89 18.43
CA ALA A 179 -2.64 4.82 17.53
C ALA A 179 -1.56 5.62 18.28
N THR A 180 -0.52 4.94 18.70
CA THR A 180 0.59 5.51 19.50
C THR A 180 1.94 5.46 18.80
N GLN A 181 2.00 4.90 17.57
CA GLN A 181 3.23 4.66 16.85
C GLN A 181 3.75 5.96 16.24
N ASP A 182 5.03 6.19 16.47
CA ASP A 182 5.84 7.21 15.80
C ASP A 182 7.15 6.53 15.36
N ALA A 183 7.58 6.78 14.13
CA ALA A 183 8.80 6.25 13.59
C ALA A 183 9.60 7.32 12.84
N ILE A 184 10.91 7.17 12.81
CA ILE A 184 11.80 8.02 12.02
C ILE A 184 12.48 7.15 10.98
N HIS A 185 12.28 7.50 9.71
CA HIS A 185 12.86 6.78 8.57
C HIS A 185 13.70 7.71 7.70
N PRO A 186 14.70 7.19 6.97
CA PRO A 186 15.34 7.95 5.90
C PRO A 186 14.32 8.44 4.88
N VAL A 187 14.46 9.67 4.39
CA VAL A 187 13.62 10.21 3.30
C VAL A 187 13.87 9.47 1.99
N ILE A 188 15.09 9.03 1.77
CA ILE A 188 15.47 8.15 0.66
C ILE A 188 15.96 6.83 1.24
N ILE A 189 15.31 5.75 0.90
CA ILE A 189 15.71 4.39 1.30
C ILE A 189 16.41 3.67 0.14
N THR A 190 17.27 2.73 0.48
CA THR A 190 17.73 1.70 -0.46
C THR A 190 16.85 0.47 -0.27
N HIS A 191 16.06 0.14 -1.26
CA HIS A 191 15.15 -1.01 -1.18
C HIS A 191 15.94 -2.30 -0.88
N PRO A 192 15.54 -3.10 0.15
CA PRO A 192 16.38 -4.19 0.66
C PRO A 192 16.61 -5.32 -0.35
N GLU A 193 15.72 -5.51 -1.32
CA GLU A 193 15.82 -6.58 -2.32
C GLU A 193 16.27 -6.06 -3.69
N SER A 194 15.57 -5.11 -4.30
CA SER A 194 15.91 -4.57 -5.63
C SER A 194 17.17 -3.69 -5.64
N LYS A 195 17.62 -3.21 -4.48
CA LYS A 195 18.74 -2.26 -4.31
C LYS A 195 18.55 -0.89 -4.97
N ARG A 196 17.37 -0.63 -5.53
CA ARG A 196 17.01 0.68 -6.06
C ARG A 196 16.74 1.67 -4.94
N LYS A 197 16.99 2.95 -5.19
CA LYS A 197 16.60 4.03 -4.27
C LYS A 197 15.16 4.42 -4.51
N ALA A 198 14.42 4.64 -3.42
CA ALA A 198 13.04 5.08 -3.42
C ALA A 198 12.85 6.28 -2.48
N LEU A 199 11.96 7.19 -2.85
CA LEU A 199 11.48 8.24 -1.95
C LEU A 199 10.56 7.59 -0.91
N TYR A 200 10.85 7.78 0.39
CA TYR A 200 10.12 7.14 1.48
C TYR A 200 9.53 8.17 2.45
N ILE A 201 8.58 8.92 1.96
CA ILE A 201 7.65 9.79 2.71
C ILE A 201 6.24 9.50 2.19
N ASN A 202 5.21 10.00 2.84
CA ASN A 202 3.85 10.03 2.28
C ASN A 202 3.03 11.12 2.98
N PRO A 203 2.05 11.73 2.30
CA PRO A 203 1.28 12.84 2.86
C PRO A 203 0.34 12.44 4.01
N GLU A 204 -0.03 11.16 4.13
CA GLU A 204 -0.94 10.70 5.18
C GLU A 204 -0.24 10.56 6.53
N PHE A 205 0.96 9.96 6.57
CA PHE A 205 1.62 9.62 7.82
C PHE A 205 2.88 10.43 8.11
N THR A 206 3.50 11.08 7.11
CA THR A 206 4.69 11.90 7.32
C THR A 206 4.30 13.25 7.92
N VAL A 207 4.79 13.53 9.12
CA VAL A 207 4.46 14.74 9.88
C VAL A 207 5.41 15.89 9.57
N ASN A 208 6.70 15.61 9.69
CA ASN A 208 7.78 16.61 9.47
C ASN A 208 9.12 15.92 9.20
N PHE A 209 10.11 16.66 8.73
CA PHE A 209 11.50 16.19 8.70
C PHE A 209 12.10 16.24 10.11
N GLU A 210 12.98 15.28 10.41
CA GLU A 210 13.67 15.22 11.71
C GLU A 210 14.44 16.52 11.98
N GLY A 211 14.14 17.15 13.11
CA GLY A 211 14.75 18.44 13.52
C GLY A 211 14.13 19.68 12.88
N TRP A 212 13.14 19.55 12.00
CA TRP A 212 12.43 20.69 11.42
C TRP A 212 11.06 20.88 12.10
N THR A 213 10.55 22.13 12.09
CA THR A 213 9.16 22.39 12.47
C THR A 213 8.19 21.92 11.39
N LEU A 214 6.90 21.86 11.73
CA LEU A 214 5.84 21.54 10.77
C LEU A 214 5.78 22.56 9.62
N GLU A 215 5.90 23.85 9.97
CA GLU A 215 5.84 24.95 9.00
C GLU A 215 7.02 24.93 8.03
N GLU A 216 8.24 24.60 8.52
CA GLU A 216 9.42 24.47 7.67
C GLU A 216 9.33 23.24 6.76
N SER A 217 8.74 22.15 7.25
CA SER A 217 8.64 20.89 6.52
C SER A 217 7.59 20.93 5.41
N LYS A 218 6.48 21.61 5.67
CA LYS A 218 5.30 21.59 4.79
C LYS A 218 5.61 21.94 3.33
N PRO A 219 6.33 23.03 2.99
CA PRO A 219 6.59 23.38 1.58
C PRO A 219 7.35 22.29 0.81
N LEU A 220 8.29 21.62 1.46
CA LEU A 220 9.05 20.54 0.81
C LEU A 220 8.21 19.25 0.70
N LEU A 221 7.42 18.90 1.71
CA LEU A 221 6.50 17.77 1.66
C LEU A 221 5.42 17.96 0.59
N ASP A 222 4.86 19.16 0.46
CA ASP A 222 3.89 19.51 -0.58
C ASP A 222 4.53 19.35 -1.98
N TYR A 223 5.72 19.90 -2.20
CA TYR A 223 6.45 19.76 -3.46
C TYR A 223 6.71 18.29 -3.81
N LEU A 224 7.19 17.51 -2.86
CA LEU A 224 7.49 16.10 -3.08
C LEU A 224 6.22 15.28 -3.35
N THR A 225 5.11 15.63 -2.70
CA THR A 225 3.80 15.01 -2.95
C THR A 225 3.32 15.31 -4.38
N GLU A 226 3.37 16.58 -4.80
CA GLU A 226 2.97 16.99 -6.14
C GLU A 226 3.88 16.34 -7.22
N HIS A 227 5.19 16.32 -6.98
CA HIS A 227 6.14 15.66 -7.86
C HIS A 227 5.88 14.15 -8.01
N THR A 228 5.57 13.47 -6.91
CA THR A 228 5.31 12.04 -6.89
C THR A 228 4.01 11.67 -7.61
N THR A 229 2.98 12.48 -7.45
CA THR A 229 1.63 12.20 -7.96
C THR A 229 1.37 12.72 -9.38
N GLN A 230 2.41 13.14 -10.09
CA GLN A 230 2.31 13.43 -11.53
C GLN A 230 1.79 12.22 -12.29
N GLN A 231 1.00 12.46 -13.33
CA GLN A 231 0.32 11.39 -14.09
C GLN A 231 1.28 10.32 -14.63
N GLU A 232 2.47 10.74 -15.06
CA GLU A 232 3.52 9.88 -15.58
C GLU A 232 4.12 8.95 -14.53
N ASN A 233 3.92 9.25 -13.24
CA ASN A 233 4.40 8.46 -12.11
C ASN A 233 3.33 7.53 -11.55
N THR A 234 2.09 7.60 -12.04
CA THR A 234 0.95 6.89 -11.48
C THR A 234 0.41 5.81 -12.41
N THR A 235 -0.27 4.84 -11.81
CA THR A 235 -1.03 3.78 -12.48
C THR A 235 -2.40 3.69 -11.83
N ARG A 236 -3.46 3.51 -12.63
CA ARG A 236 -4.83 3.28 -12.16
C ARG A 236 -5.22 1.82 -12.39
N PHE A 237 -5.71 1.18 -11.34
CA PHE A 237 -6.21 -0.19 -11.39
C PHE A 237 -7.71 -0.21 -11.17
N GLN A 238 -8.43 -0.77 -12.13
CA GLN A 238 -9.86 -1.03 -12.06
C GLN A 238 -10.10 -2.39 -11.44
N TRP A 239 -10.93 -2.40 -10.41
CA TRP A 239 -11.27 -3.61 -9.68
C TRP A 239 -12.44 -4.35 -10.30
N GLU A 240 -12.31 -5.66 -10.33
CA GLU A 240 -13.37 -6.62 -10.58
C GLU A 240 -13.38 -7.64 -9.44
N PRO A 241 -14.52 -8.27 -9.09
CA PRO A 241 -14.52 -9.36 -8.11
C PRO A 241 -13.47 -10.42 -8.49
N GLY A 242 -12.70 -10.91 -7.51
CA GLY A 242 -11.60 -11.83 -7.77
C GLY A 242 -10.29 -11.17 -8.23
N SER A 243 -10.25 -9.84 -8.43
CA SER A 243 -8.99 -9.15 -8.66
C SER A 243 -8.15 -9.11 -7.39
N ILE A 244 -6.83 -9.29 -7.54
CA ILE A 244 -5.85 -9.10 -6.47
C ILE A 244 -4.85 -8.03 -6.92
N ALA A 245 -4.54 -7.10 -6.01
CA ALA A 245 -3.36 -6.25 -6.11
C ALA A 245 -2.43 -6.57 -4.94
N PHE A 246 -1.16 -6.75 -5.24
CA PHE A 246 -0.10 -6.85 -4.25
C PHE A 246 0.94 -5.78 -4.53
N TRP A 247 1.10 -4.86 -3.58
CA TRP A 247 2.05 -3.75 -3.69
C TRP A 247 3.09 -3.79 -2.58
N ASP A 248 4.27 -3.33 -2.94
CA ASP A 248 5.40 -3.18 -2.04
C ASP A 248 5.35 -1.80 -1.37
N ASN A 249 5.09 -1.77 -0.07
CA ASN A 249 4.99 -0.53 0.70
C ASN A 249 6.29 0.28 0.74
N ARG A 250 7.41 -0.35 0.42
CA ARG A 250 8.73 0.29 0.43
C ARG A 250 8.98 1.15 -0.81
N CYS A 251 8.19 0.96 -1.86
CA CYS A 251 8.36 1.67 -3.14
C CYS A 251 7.06 2.11 -3.81
N THR A 252 5.92 2.01 -3.13
CA THR A 252 4.61 2.31 -3.71
C THR A 252 3.75 3.13 -2.75
N TRP A 253 3.15 4.23 -3.24
CA TRP A 253 1.98 4.83 -2.61
C TRP A 253 0.73 4.32 -3.28
N HIS A 254 -0.39 4.38 -2.56
CA HIS A 254 -1.69 4.09 -3.12
C HIS A 254 -2.77 5.04 -2.62
N PHE A 255 -3.88 5.11 -3.39
CA PHE A 255 -5.01 5.99 -3.13
C PHE A 255 -6.29 5.30 -3.62
N ALA A 256 -7.22 5.00 -2.72
CA ALA A 256 -8.52 4.41 -3.07
C ALA A 256 -9.50 5.52 -3.46
N LEU A 257 -9.97 5.53 -4.71
CA LEU A 257 -10.95 6.51 -5.18
C LEU A 257 -12.31 6.30 -4.50
N ASN A 258 -12.99 7.40 -4.20
CA ASN A 258 -14.30 7.42 -3.55
C ASN A 258 -15.37 8.01 -4.49
N ASP A 259 -15.43 7.50 -5.71
CA ASP A 259 -16.28 7.94 -6.81
C ASP A 259 -17.47 7.00 -7.09
N TYR A 260 -17.92 6.23 -6.07
CA TYR A 260 -19.02 5.26 -6.13
C TYR A 260 -20.05 5.48 -5.00
N PRO A 261 -20.76 6.62 -5.00
CA PRO A 261 -21.77 6.88 -3.98
C PRO A 261 -22.92 5.89 -4.08
N GLY A 262 -23.39 5.39 -2.92
CA GLY A 262 -24.53 4.47 -2.86
C GLY A 262 -24.23 3.03 -3.25
N GLU A 263 -22.96 2.66 -3.44
CA GLU A 263 -22.57 1.28 -3.74
C GLU A 263 -21.61 0.71 -2.68
N THR A 264 -21.62 -0.61 -2.53
CA THR A 264 -20.72 -1.36 -1.64
C THR A 264 -19.36 -1.58 -2.32
N ARG A 265 -18.30 -1.53 -1.53
CA ARG A 265 -16.96 -2.02 -1.90
C ARG A 265 -16.41 -2.83 -0.73
N LEU A 266 -16.14 -4.11 -0.94
CA LEU A 266 -15.61 -5.03 0.06
C LEU A 266 -14.32 -5.66 -0.43
N MET A 267 -13.25 -5.45 0.32
CA MET A 267 -11.93 -6.03 0.08
C MET A 267 -11.44 -6.78 1.32
N HIS A 268 -10.72 -7.86 1.11
CA HIS A 268 -9.97 -8.57 2.12
C HIS A 268 -8.48 -8.25 1.97
N ARG A 269 -7.84 -7.77 3.04
CA ARG A 269 -6.43 -7.36 3.03
C ARG A 269 -5.60 -8.22 3.98
N ILE A 270 -4.49 -8.74 3.47
CA ILE A 270 -3.42 -9.33 4.28
C ILE A 270 -2.18 -8.46 4.13
N THR A 271 -1.55 -8.15 5.25
CA THR A 271 -0.31 -7.37 5.28
C THR A 271 0.84 -8.27 5.71
N VAL A 272 1.93 -8.25 4.96
CA VAL A 272 3.14 -9.05 5.23
C VAL A 272 4.16 -8.18 5.94
N GLU A 273 4.75 -8.73 7.02
CA GLU A 273 5.80 -8.05 7.79
C GLU A 273 7.03 -7.75 6.94
N GLY A 274 7.72 -6.68 7.30
CA GLY A 274 8.90 -6.21 6.60
C GLY A 274 10.20 -6.34 7.39
N SER A 275 11.16 -5.55 7.00
CA SER A 275 12.47 -5.41 7.67
C SER A 275 12.79 -3.94 7.88
N ALA A 276 13.74 -3.65 8.78
CA ALA A 276 14.20 -2.29 9.02
C ALA A 276 14.71 -1.64 7.70
N LEU A 277 14.37 -0.38 7.50
CA LEU A 277 14.79 0.41 6.35
C LEU A 277 16.14 1.10 6.61
N SER A 278 16.93 1.27 5.56
CA SER A 278 18.25 1.91 5.62
C SER A 278 18.50 2.84 4.43
#